data_86228da95e159330ff332f89b378f207
#
_entry.id   86228da95e159330ff332f89b378f207
#
_cell.length_a   1.000
_cell.length_b   1.000
_cell.length_c   1.000
_cell.angle_alpha   90.00
_cell.angle_beta   90.00
_cell.angle_gamma   90.00
#
_symmetry.space_group_name_H-M   'P 1'
#
loop_
_entity.id
_entity.type
_entity.pdbx_description
1 polymer ?
#
loop_
_entity_poly.entity_id
_entity_poly.type
_entity_poly.pdbx_seq_one_letter_code
_entity_poly.pdbx_strand_id
1 'polypeptide(L)'
;SLAGLEAVTDGQIILDGEDITTKEPKDRNIGMVFQQYSLFPNMTVEENLAFGLKLKKLPQEEIHERISKAIKIVELEGKEKAYPSNLSGGQQQRVALARGIVMQPKVLLLDEPLSAIDAKLRKSLQLSIREIHNKLGLTTIFVTHDQDEAMVMSDVIHLFHDGVIEQ
;
A
#
# COMPACT_ATOMS: atom_id res chain seq x y z
N SER A 1 -4.14 -13.07 -7.31
CA SER A 1 -2.95 -13.76 -7.91
C SER A 1 -1.69 -12.90 -7.83
N LEU A 2 -1.69 -11.59 -8.20
CA LEU A 2 -0.49 -10.74 -8.27
C LEU A 2 0.28 -10.66 -6.93
N ALA A 3 -0.42 -10.46 -5.82
CA ALA A 3 0.19 -10.47 -4.48
C ALA A 3 0.67 -11.86 -4.01
N GLY A 4 0.37 -12.94 -4.76
CA GLY A 4 0.72 -14.30 -4.40
C GLY A 4 -0.19 -14.96 -3.35
N LEU A 5 -1.31 -14.33 -3.01
CA LEU A 5 -2.29 -14.88 -2.08
C LEU A 5 -3.13 -16.01 -2.70
N GLU A 6 -3.25 -16.00 -4.02
CA GLU A 6 -3.93 -17.00 -4.82
C GLU A 6 -3.01 -17.52 -5.93
N ALA A 7 -3.04 -18.81 -6.19
CA ALA A 7 -2.26 -19.42 -7.26
C ALA A 7 -2.70 -18.92 -8.65
N VAL A 8 -1.77 -18.88 -9.57
CA VAL A 8 -2.04 -18.60 -10.99
C VAL A 8 -2.38 -19.91 -11.66
N THR A 9 -3.55 -19.98 -12.29
CA THR A 9 -4.03 -21.19 -12.98
C THR A 9 -3.34 -21.39 -14.31
N ASP A 10 -3.13 -20.28 -15.05
CA ASP A 10 -2.48 -20.28 -16.35
C ASP A 10 -1.84 -18.90 -16.61
N GLY A 11 -0.80 -18.86 -17.45
CA GLY A 11 -0.05 -17.66 -17.75
C GLY A 11 1.09 -17.38 -16.77
N GLN A 12 1.69 -16.19 -16.91
CA GLN A 12 2.86 -15.77 -16.16
C GLN A 12 2.73 -14.35 -15.63
N ILE A 13 3.33 -14.08 -14.47
CA ILE A 13 3.49 -12.74 -13.90
C ILE A 13 4.97 -12.38 -13.95
N ILE A 14 5.30 -11.40 -14.78
CA ILE A 14 6.67 -10.90 -14.96
C ILE A 14 6.80 -9.53 -14.29
N LEU A 15 7.76 -9.36 -13.38
CA LEU A 15 8.08 -8.11 -12.72
C LEU A 15 9.56 -7.78 -12.98
N ASP A 16 9.82 -6.66 -13.66
CA ASP A 16 11.18 -6.24 -14.08
C ASP A 16 11.97 -7.35 -14.80
N GLY A 17 11.30 -8.11 -15.67
CA GLY A 17 11.91 -9.21 -16.41
C GLY A 17 12.08 -10.51 -15.61
N GLU A 18 11.69 -10.54 -14.34
CA GLU A 18 11.73 -11.73 -13.50
C GLU A 18 10.36 -12.39 -13.42
N ASP A 19 10.28 -13.69 -13.64
CA ASP A 19 9.06 -14.48 -13.43
C ASP A 19 8.82 -14.68 -11.92
N ILE A 20 7.74 -14.09 -11.43
CA ILE A 20 7.33 -14.18 -10.02
C ILE A 20 6.09 -15.05 -9.80
N THR A 21 5.65 -15.76 -10.84
CA THR A 21 4.38 -16.52 -10.85
C THR A 21 4.27 -17.48 -9.67
N THR A 22 5.32 -18.25 -9.39
CA THR A 22 5.35 -19.26 -8.32
C THR A 22 5.98 -18.79 -7.01
N LYS A 23 6.47 -17.53 -6.96
CA LYS A 23 7.07 -16.98 -5.73
C LYS A 23 6.05 -16.80 -4.63
N GLU A 24 6.47 -17.05 -3.39
CA GLU A 24 5.67 -16.73 -2.23
C GLU A 24 5.47 -15.20 -2.07
N PRO A 25 4.38 -14.73 -1.43
CA PRO A 25 4.09 -13.31 -1.27
C PRO A 25 5.27 -12.49 -0.73
N LYS A 26 6.00 -13.03 0.25
CA LYS A 26 7.15 -12.37 0.90
C LYS A 26 8.33 -12.10 -0.06
N ASP A 27 8.44 -12.87 -1.15
CA ASP A 27 9.56 -12.85 -2.09
C ASP A 27 9.25 -12.08 -3.38
N ARG A 28 8.01 -11.56 -3.53
CA ARG A 28 7.57 -10.83 -4.73
C ARG A 28 7.97 -9.36 -4.75
N ASN A 29 8.46 -8.81 -3.65
CA ASN A 29 8.76 -7.38 -3.50
C ASN A 29 7.58 -6.46 -3.86
N ILE A 30 6.38 -6.86 -3.46
CA ILE A 30 5.11 -6.15 -3.65
C ILE A 30 4.61 -5.66 -2.29
N GLY A 31 4.28 -4.38 -2.21
CA GLY A 31 3.57 -3.81 -1.06
C GLY A 31 2.06 -3.94 -1.27
N MET A 32 1.31 -4.17 -0.21
CA MET A 32 -0.15 -4.24 -0.29
C MET A 32 -0.81 -3.46 0.84
N VAL A 33 -1.85 -2.71 0.49
CA VAL A 33 -2.73 -2.01 1.43
C VAL A 33 -4.13 -2.56 1.24
N PHE A 34 -4.69 -3.13 2.30
CA PHE A 34 -6.03 -3.73 2.31
C PHE A 34 -7.10 -2.70 2.64
N GLN A 35 -8.34 -2.96 2.26
CA GLN A 35 -9.53 -2.15 2.50
C GLN A 35 -9.71 -1.76 3.98
N GLN A 36 -9.44 -2.66 4.92
CA GLN A 36 -9.58 -2.42 6.36
C GLN A 36 -8.27 -2.00 7.05
N TYR A 37 -7.31 -1.42 6.29
CA TYR A 37 -5.97 -1.00 6.74
C TYR A 37 -5.12 -2.09 7.39
N SER A 38 -5.71 -3.11 8.02
CA SER A 38 -5.07 -4.26 8.67
C SER A 38 -3.90 -3.89 9.59
N LEU A 39 -4.03 -2.76 10.33
CA LEU A 39 -3.02 -2.33 11.29
C LEU A 39 -3.02 -3.27 12.51
N PHE A 40 -1.84 -3.48 13.07
CA PHE A 40 -1.70 -4.19 14.34
C PHE A 40 -2.15 -3.29 15.49
N PRO A 41 -3.30 -3.57 16.15
CA PRO A 41 -3.91 -2.64 17.10
C PRO A 41 -3.07 -2.45 18.38
N ASN A 42 -2.27 -3.45 18.73
CA ASN A 42 -1.43 -3.47 19.92
C ASN A 42 0.00 -2.94 19.68
N MET A 43 0.25 -2.38 18.51
CA MET A 43 1.52 -1.79 18.10
C MET A 43 1.34 -0.30 17.81
N THR A 44 2.33 0.51 18.16
CA THR A 44 2.39 1.91 17.79
C THR A 44 2.57 2.07 16.26
N VAL A 45 2.46 3.30 15.75
CA VAL A 45 2.75 3.60 14.34
C VAL A 45 4.16 3.10 13.96
N GLU A 46 5.18 3.49 14.74
CA GLU A 46 6.57 3.07 14.49
C GLU A 46 6.72 1.56 14.49
N GLU A 47 6.09 0.85 15.43
CA GLU A 47 6.13 -0.62 15.52
C GLU A 47 5.41 -1.30 14.35
N ASN A 48 4.28 -0.74 13.90
CA ASN A 48 3.59 -1.21 12.71
C ASN A 48 4.49 -1.15 11.47
N LEU A 49 5.23 -0.05 11.30
CA LEU A 49 6.15 0.13 10.18
C LEU A 49 7.40 -0.76 10.33
N ALA A 50 7.92 -0.90 11.56
CA ALA A 50 9.10 -1.70 11.84
C ALA A 50 8.89 -3.20 11.62
N PHE A 51 7.65 -3.69 11.70
CA PHE A 51 7.35 -5.12 11.76
C PHE A 51 7.95 -5.89 10.58
N GLY A 52 7.67 -5.49 9.34
CA GLY A 52 8.21 -6.15 8.15
C GLY A 52 9.73 -6.02 8.02
N LEU A 53 10.29 -4.87 8.39
CA LEU A 53 11.73 -4.61 8.34
C LEU A 53 12.50 -5.52 9.32
N LYS A 54 11.95 -5.71 10.53
CA LYS A 54 12.50 -6.63 11.53
C LYS A 54 12.47 -8.09 11.07
N LEU A 55 11.40 -8.53 10.39
CA LEU A 55 11.33 -9.86 9.81
C LEU A 55 12.41 -10.09 8.73
N LYS A 56 12.76 -9.05 7.96
CA LYS A 56 13.89 -9.08 7.01
C LYS A 56 15.26 -8.99 7.71
N LYS A 57 15.30 -8.87 9.03
CA LYS A 57 16.53 -8.78 9.85
C LYS A 57 17.45 -7.63 9.41
N LEU A 58 16.89 -6.51 8.99
CA LEU A 58 17.66 -5.32 8.63
C LEU A 58 18.36 -4.71 9.84
N PRO A 59 19.50 -4.02 9.66
CA PRO A 59 20.18 -3.28 10.71
C PRO A 59 19.26 -2.22 11.35
N GLN A 60 19.40 -1.98 12.66
CA GLN A 60 18.53 -1.06 13.39
C GLN A 60 18.59 0.38 12.85
N GLU A 61 19.76 0.83 12.41
CA GLU A 61 19.94 2.15 11.79
C GLU A 61 19.12 2.28 10.49
N GLU A 62 19.17 1.26 9.63
CA GLU A 62 18.40 1.23 8.39
C GLU A 62 16.90 1.19 8.65
N ILE A 63 16.45 0.42 9.65
CA ILE A 63 15.05 0.39 10.08
C ILE A 63 14.60 1.79 10.48
N HIS A 64 15.37 2.48 11.33
CA HIS A 64 15.04 3.82 11.79
C HIS A 64 14.99 4.83 10.64
N GLU A 65 15.97 4.80 9.74
CA GLU A 65 16.01 5.68 8.57
C GLU A 65 14.79 5.48 7.65
N ARG A 66 14.45 4.22 7.34
CA ARG A 66 13.31 3.90 6.47
C ARG A 66 11.99 4.31 7.09
N ILE A 67 11.80 4.10 8.40
CA ILE A 67 10.60 4.51 9.13
C ILE A 67 10.48 6.04 9.13
N SER A 68 11.56 6.76 9.45
CA SER A 68 11.56 8.23 9.46
C SER A 68 11.19 8.81 8.09
N LYS A 69 11.75 8.26 7.00
CA LYS A 69 11.39 8.65 5.64
C LYS A 69 9.92 8.36 5.33
N ALA A 70 9.42 7.17 5.68
CA ALA A 70 8.04 6.80 5.42
C ALA A 70 7.05 7.70 6.17
N ILE A 71 7.29 7.96 7.46
CA ILE A 71 6.46 8.86 8.30
C ILE A 71 6.40 10.25 7.68
N LYS A 72 7.52 10.79 7.22
CA LYS A 72 7.57 12.11 6.57
C LYS A 72 6.82 12.14 5.24
N ILE A 73 6.92 11.08 4.44
CA ILE A 73 6.19 10.98 3.16
C ILE A 73 4.68 11.02 3.38
N VAL A 74 4.18 10.34 4.42
CA VAL A 74 2.74 10.27 4.73
C VAL A 74 2.26 11.36 5.71
N GLU A 75 3.13 12.31 6.09
CA GLU A 75 2.83 13.45 6.96
C GLU A 75 2.25 13.01 8.33
N LEU A 76 2.94 12.10 8.99
CA LEU A 76 2.59 11.59 10.32
C LEU A 76 3.67 11.87 11.38
N GLU A 77 4.51 12.92 11.17
CA GLU A 77 5.49 13.33 12.16
C GLU A 77 4.80 13.67 13.51
N GLY A 78 5.41 13.22 14.60
CA GLY A 78 4.88 13.37 15.95
C GLY A 78 3.80 12.35 16.33
N LYS A 79 3.48 11.38 15.44
CA LYS A 79 2.53 10.30 15.72
C LYS A 79 3.18 8.92 15.89
N GLU A 80 4.51 8.85 15.92
CA GLU A 80 5.30 7.61 15.94
C GLU A 80 4.89 6.68 17.09
N LYS A 81 4.59 7.25 18.25
CA LYS A 81 4.23 6.52 19.48
C LYS A 81 2.72 6.34 19.67
N ALA A 82 1.90 6.86 18.75
CA ALA A 82 0.45 6.69 18.82
C ALA A 82 0.05 5.25 18.45
N TYR A 83 -0.98 4.74 19.10
CA TYR A 83 -1.64 3.49 18.73
C TYR A 83 -2.73 3.75 17.69
N PRO A 84 -3.09 2.76 16.84
CA PRO A 84 -4.16 2.92 15.86
C PRO A 84 -5.47 3.46 16.43
N SER A 85 -5.85 3.04 17.63
CA SER A 85 -7.06 3.52 18.34
C SER A 85 -7.07 5.03 18.62
N ASN A 86 -5.90 5.67 18.63
CA ASN A 86 -5.74 7.11 18.90
C ASN A 86 -5.60 7.94 17.62
N LEU A 87 -5.83 7.32 16.46
CA LEU A 87 -5.70 7.93 15.14
C LEU A 87 -7.07 8.07 14.47
N SER A 88 -7.27 9.15 13.71
CA SER A 88 -8.42 9.25 12.80
C SER A 88 -8.33 8.21 11.68
N GLY A 89 -9.45 7.89 11.02
CA GLY A 89 -9.48 6.94 9.89
C GLY A 89 -8.47 7.31 8.79
N GLY A 90 -8.37 8.59 8.44
CA GLY A 90 -7.38 9.07 7.47
C GLY A 90 -5.93 8.90 7.95
N GLN A 91 -5.65 9.09 9.24
CA GLN A 91 -4.33 8.81 9.79
C GLN A 91 -4.03 7.31 9.79
N GLN A 92 -4.99 6.46 10.13
CA GLN A 92 -4.83 5.00 10.05
C GLN A 92 -4.51 4.55 8.63
N GLN A 93 -5.18 5.11 7.63
CA GLN A 93 -4.90 4.85 6.23
C GLN A 93 -3.49 5.27 5.83
N ARG A 94 -3.05 6.46 6.25
CA ARG A 94 -1.67 6.92 6.02
C ARG A 94 -0.64 5.98 6.67
N VAL A 95 -0.92 5.41 7.85
CA VAL A 95 -0.08 4.37 8.48
C VAL A 95 -0.05 3.11 7.61
N ALA A 96 -1.19 2.67 7.08
CA ALA A 96 -1.25 1.50 6.20
C ALA A 96 -0.45 1.71 4.90
N LEU A 97 -0.55 2.90 4.30
CA LEU A 97 0.28 3.31 3.16
C LEU A 97 1.77 3.30 3.53
N ALA A 98 2.14 3.94 4.65
CA ALA A 98 3.53 3.96 5.14
C ALA A 98 4.08 2.54 5.32
N ARG A 99 3.27 1.61 5.85
CA ARG A 99 3.65 0.20 5.99
C ARG A 99 3.86 -0.50 4.65
N GLY A 100 3.05 -0.15 3.64
CA GLY A 100 3.22 -0.65 2.28
C GLY A 100 4.52 -0.18 1.62
N ILE A 101 4.88 1.10 1.81
CA ILE A 101 6.03 1.72 1.14
C ILE A 101 7.36 1.58 1.90
N VAL A 102 7.34 1.39 3.23
CA VAL A 102 8.56 1.30 4.06
C VAL A 102 9.50 0.16 3.65
N MET A 103 8.91 -0.88 3.06
CA MET A 103 9.63 -2.03 2.52
C MET A 103 10.32 -1.73 1.18
N GLN A 104 10.09 -0.55 0.61
CA GLN A 104 10.56 -0.14 -0.72
C GLN A 104 10.18 -1.16 -1.81
N PRO A 105 8.87 -1.43 -1.97
CA PRO A 105 8.42 -2.39 -2.96
C PRO A 105 8.61 -1.85 -4.37
N LYS A 106 8.63 -2.73 -5.37
CA LYS A 106 8.60 -2.37 -6.79
C LYS A 106 7.19 -2.01 -7.26
N VAL A 107 6.19 -2.66 -6.69
CA VAL A 107 4.77 -2.44 -6.99
C VAL A 107 4.01 -2.26 -5.69
N LEU A 108 3.09 -1.30 -5.66
CA LEU A 108 2.15 -1.07 -4.56
C LEU A 108 0.73 -1.44 -5.02
N LEU A 109 0.12 -2.39 -4.33
CA LEU A 109 -1.27 -2.78 -4.55
C LEU A 109 -2.15 -2.08 -3.52
N LEU A 110 -3.16 -1.37 -3.99
CA LEU A 110 -4.16 -0.70 -3.17
C LEU A 110 -5.53 -1.33 -3.45
N ASP A 111 -6.06 -2.08 -2.49
CA ASP A 111 -7.32 -2.80 -2.63
C ASP A 111 -8.43 -2.02 -1.92
N GLU A 112 -9.24 -1.31 -2.69
CA GLU A 112 -10.32 -0.43 -2.23
C GLU A 112 -9.94 0.47 -1.03
N PRO A 113 -8.80 1.16 -1.05
CA PRO A 113 -8.26 1.82 0.14
C PRO A 113 -9.13 2.98 0.65
N LEU A 114 -10.12 3.44 -0.12
CA LEU A 114 -10.95 4.58 0.21
C LEU A 114 -12.43 4.22 0.46
N SER A 115 -12.82 2.96 0.33
CA SER A 115 -14.22 2.51 0.39
C SER A 115 -14.90 2.76 1.75
N ALA A 116 -14.16 2.70 2.85
CA ALA A 116 -14.67 2.87 4.21
C ALA A 116 -14.63 4.33 4.72
N ILE A 117 -14.41 5.31 3.85
CA ILE A 117 -14.15 6.71 4.24
C ILE A 117 -15.28 7.62 3.78
N ASP A 118 -15.64 8.60 4.63
CA ASP A 118 -16.62 9.64 4.27
C ASP A 118 -16.17 10.49 3.07
N ALA A 119 -17.14 11.03 2.32
CA ALA A 119 -16.88 11.69 1.04
C ALA A 119 -15.94 12.92 1.15
N LYS A 120 -15.95 13.64 2.27
CA LYS A 120 -15.11 14.84 2.45
C LYS A 120 -13.65 14.45 2.67
N LEU A 121 -13.41 13.46 3.51
CA LEU A 121 -12.07 12.96 3.80
C LEU A 121 -11.51 12.19 2.60
N ARG A 122 -12.36 11.48 1.85
CA ARG A 122 -11.99 10.70 0.66
C ARG A 122 -11.25 11.54 -0.38
N LYS A 123 -11.77 12.72 -0.75
CA LYS A 123 -11.11 13.62 -1.71
C LYS A 123 -9.72 14.06 -1.26
N SER A 124 -9.57 14.40 0.00
CA SER A 124 -8.28 14.79 0.56
C SER A 124 -7.27 13.64 0.52
N LEU A 125 -7.73 12.41 0.77
CA LEU A 125 -6.89 11.21 0.74
C LEU A 125 -6.52 10.77 -0.69
N GLN A 126 -7.41 10.92 -1.67
CA GLN A 126 -7.09 10.72 -3.09
C GLN A 126 -5.90 11.56 -3.50
N LEU A 127 -5.95 12.87 -3.19
CA LEU A 127 -4.84 13.78 -3.49
C LEU A 127 -3.55 13.36 -2.77
N SER A 128 -3.63 13.01 -1.48
CA SER A 128 -2.46 12.57 -0.71
C SER A 128 -1.84 11.29 -1.28
N ILE A 129 -2.66 10.30 -1.67
CA ILE A 129 -2.18 9.06 -2.29
C ILE A 129 -1.51 9.35 -3.63
N ARG A 130 -2.12 10.22 -4.47
CA ARG A 130 -1.56 10.62 -5.76
C ARG A 130 -0.23 11.36 -5.58
N GLU A 131 -0.12 12.24 -4.60
CA GLU A 131 1.14 12.93 -4.26
C GLU A 131 2.23 11.94 -3.81
N ILE A 132 1.88 10.97 -2.96
CA ILE A 132 2.80 9.92 -2.50
C ILE A 132 3.27 9.08 -3.69
N HIS A 133 2.36 8.67 -4.57
CA HIS A 133 2.68 7.94 -5.80
C HIS A 133 3.69 8.73 -6.66
N ASN A 134 3.40 10.01 -6.91
CA ASN A 134 4.27 10.88 -7.72
C ASN A 134 5.66 11.09 -7.08
N LYS A 135 5.71 11.27 -5.75
CA LYS A 135 6.98 11.45 -5.01
C LYS A 135 7.86 10.20 -5.05
N LEU A 136 7.25 9.03 -5.07
CA LEU A 136 7.97 7.74 -5.01
C LEU A 136 8.31 7.18 -6.39
N GLY A 137 7.58 7.56 -7.44
CA GLY A 137 7.73 7.00 -8.79
C GLY A 137 7.47 5.49 -8.84
N LEU A 138 6.60 4.99 -7.95
CA LEU A 138 6.29 3.56 -7.86
C LEU A 138 5.21 3.18 -8.88
N THR A 139 5.30 1.98 -9.42
CA THR A 139 4.17 1.36 -10.10
C THR A 139 3.09 1.05 -9.06
N THR A 140 1.90 1.61 -9.24
CA THR A 140 0.77 1.40 -8.31
C THR A 140 -0.39 0.77 -9.07
N ILE A 141 -0.95 -0.29 -8.53
CA ILE A 141 -2.20 -0.90 -9.01
C ILE A 141 -3.27 -0.61 -7.97
N PHE A 142 -4.30 0.10 -8.41
CA PHE A 142 -5.39 0.56 -7.58
C PHE A 142 -6.68 -0.16 -8.00
N VAL A 143 -7.32 -0.84 -7.07
CA VAL A 143 -8.62 -1.49 -7.29
C VAL A 143 -9.70 -0.64 -6.64
N THR A 144 -10.72 -0.26 -7.41
CA THR A 144 -11.88 0.49 -6.93
C THR A 144 -13.12 0.14 -7.74
N HIS A 145 -14.28 0.29 -7.14
CA HIS A 145 -15.59 0.25 -7.80
C HIS A 145 -16.14 1.67 -8.07
N ASP A 146 -15.42 2.70 -7.68
CA ASP A 146 -15.77 4.11 -7.87
C ASP A 146 -15.08 4.67 -9.12
N GLN A 147 -15.87 5.09 -10.12
CA GLN A 147 -15.35 5.60 -11.39
C GLN A 147 -14.62 6.94 -11.21
N ASP A 148 -15.11 7.81 -10.32
CA ASP A 148 -14.47 9.10 -10.05
C ASP A 148 -13.08 8.89 -9.44
N GLU A 149 -12.93 7.91 -8.53
CA GLU A 149 -11.63 7.53 -7.99
C GLU A 149 -10.68 7.04 -9.09
N ALA A 150 -11.14 6.13 -9.95
CA ALA A 150 -10.34 5.62 -11.05
C ALA A 150 -9.84 6.74 -11.96
N MET A 151 -10.71 7.66 -12.34
CA MET A 151 -10.38 8.80 -13.23
C MET A 151 -9.38 9.79 -12.62
N VAL A 152 -9.47 10.04 -11.31
CA VAL A 152 -8.59 11.00 -10.62
C VAL A 152 -7.21 10.41 -10.33
N MET A 153 -7.15 9.09 -9.99
CA MET A 153 -5.95 8.48 -9.42
C MET A 153 -5.08 7.74 -10.44
N SER A 154 -5.65 7.32 -11.59
CA SER A 154 -4.97 6.44 -12.52
C SER A 154 -4.45 7.15 -13.77
N ASP A 155 -3.37 6.65 -14.33
CA ASP A 155 -2.86 7.04 -15.65
C ASP A 155 -3.46 6.14 -16.76
N VAL A 156 -3.80 4.88 -16.38
CA VAL A 156 -4.46 3.89 -17.23
C VAL A 156 -5.54 3.20 -16.42
N ILE A 157 -6.69 2.97 -17.02
CA ILE A 157 -7.84 2.29 -16.38
C ILE A 157 -8.14 1.03 -17.18
N HIS A 158 -8.31 -0.08 -16.47
CA HIS A 158 -8.79 -1.32 -17.02
C HIS A 158 -10.15 -1.67 -16.42
N LEU A 159 -11.14 -1.87 -17.28
CA LEU A 159 -12.47 -2.30 -16.87
C LEU A 159 -12.53 -3.83 -16.81
N PHE A 160 -12.86 -4.36 -15.62
CA PHE A 160 -13.08 -5.79 -15.41
C PHE A 160 -14.56 -6.11 -15.37
N HIS A 161 -14.96 -7.10 -16.15
CA HIS A 161 -16.30 -7.68 -16.10
C HIS A 161 -16.19 -9.20 -16.21
N ASP A 162 -16.83 -9.93 -15.30
CA ASP A 162 -16.83 -11.41 -15.24
C ASP A 162 -15.44 -12.05 -15.39
N GLY A 163 -14.41 -11.42 -14.76
CA GLY A 163 -13.04 -11.94 -14.77
C GLY A 163 -12.24 -11.63 -16.03
N VAL A 164 -12.79 -10.85 -16.96
CA VAL A 164 -12.14 -10.47 -18.22
C VAL A 164 -11.90 -8.95 -18.24
N ILE A 165 -10.79 -8.53 -18.84
CA ILE A 165 -10.55 -7.12 -19.15
C ILE A 165 -11.31 -6.81 -20.43
N GLU A 166 -12.30 -5.91 -20.34
CA GLU A 166 -13.08 -5.47 -21.51
C GLU A 166 -12.48 -4.26 -22.22
N GLN A 167 -11.77 -3.39 -21.47
CA GLN A 167 -11.18 -2.15 -21.99
C GLN A 167 -9.94 -1.76 -21.19
#